data_b5c8eea095e65aea3f1998d616af6d86
#
_entry.id   b5c8eea095e65aea3f1998d616af6d86
#
_cell.length_a   1.000
_cell.length_b   1.000
_cell.length_c   1.000
_cell.angle_alpha   90.00
_cell.angle_beta   90.00
_cell.angle_gamma   90.00
#
_symmetry.space_group_name_H-M   'P 1'
#
loop_
_entity.id
_entity.type
_entity.pdbx_description
1 polymer ?
#
loop_
_entity_poly.entity_id
_entity_poly.type
_entity_poly.pdbx_seq_one_letter_code
_entity_poly.pdbx_strand_id
1 'polypeptide(L)'
;TYVKYKGKSGVYFFNINVNNPIVSKLASVGDILPFQFAKMYEKRDKGTLTFQNRREENGHTPETLIATVKPISEPIMRTPLEFWLTERHYLWTKTMGTLIRQYNGHTQWVLQRAHGVVHENTIALYLMSKVQDDKPIVHYSKYKKACLYLPIKESQTEK
;
A
#
# COMPACT_ATOMS: atom_id res chain seq x y z
N THR A 1 3.77 -1.24 6.96
CA THR A 1 4.40 -0.38 7.99
C THR A 1 5.76 0.14 7.52
N TYR A 2 6.25 1.24 8.13
CA TYR A 2 7.57 1.80 7.79
C TYR A 2 8.67 1.09 8.54
N VAL A 3 9.74 0.73 7.83
CA VAL A 3 10.87 -0.02 8.39
C VAL A 3 12.20 0.54 7.88
N LYS A 4 13.27 0.23 8.63
CA LYS A 4 14.66 0.51 8.23
C LYS A 4 15.49 -0.76 8.46
N TYR A 5 16.20 -1.20 7.43
CA TYR A 5 17.10 -2.35 7.51
C TYR A 5 18.42 -2.04 6.80
N LYS A 6 19.55 -2.27 7.45
CA LYS A 6 20.91 -1.97 6.95
C LYS A 6 21.00 -0.57 6.32
N GLY A 7 20.48 0.46 7.02
CA GLY A 7 20.50 1.85 6.56
C GLY A 7 19.43 2.21 5.52
N LYS A 8 18.73 1.25 4.92
CA LYS A 8 17.71 1.48 3.87
C LYS A 8 16.32 1.58 4.48
N SER A 9 15.73 2.77 4.40
CA SER A 9 14.34 3.02 4.84
C SER A 9 13.37 2.60 3.75
N GLY A 10 12.25 1.99 4.11
CA GLY A 10 11.22 1.55 3.18
C GLY A 10 9.91 1.23 3.85
N VAL A 11 9.04 0.55 3.13
CA VAL A 11 7.75 0.07 3.60
C VAL A 11 7.77 -1.45 3.62
N TYR A 12 7.35 -2.05 4.72
CA TYR A 12 7.14 -3.49 4.82
C TYR A 12 5.70 -3.81 4.42
N PHE A 13 5.56 -4.69 3.45
CA PHE A 13 4.28 -5.17 2.95
C PHE A 13 3.94 -6.52 3.57
N PHE A 14 2.78 -6.59 4.22
CA PHE A 14 2.19 -7.84 4.68
C PHE A 14 1.45 -8.55 3.56
N ASN A 15 0.75 -7.77 2.74
CA ASN A 15 0.11 -8.21 1.51
C ASN A 15 0.04 -7.07 0.49
N ILE A 16 -0.18 -7.43 -0.78
CA ILE A 16 -0.42 -6.50 -1.89
C ILE A 16 -1.62 -7.03 -2.67
N ASN A 17 -2.75 -6.35 -2.56
CA ASN A 17 -3.94 -6.72 -3.29
C ASN A 17 -3.87 -6.21 -4.74
N VAL A 18 -4.24 -7.06 -5.69
CA VAL A 18 -4.33 -6.74 -7.12
C VAL A 18 -5.64 -7.27 -7.70
N ASN A 19 -6.22 -6.53 -8.65
CA ASN A 19 -7.47 -6.93 -9.32
C ASN A 19 -7.24 -7.65 -10.65
N ASN A 20 -5.99 -7.91 -11.02
CA ASN A 20 -5.65 -8.67 -12.21
C ASN A 20 -5.23 -10.10 -11.82
N PRO A 21 -6.02 -11.14 -12.17
CA PRO A 21 -5.71 -12.50 -11.79
C PRO A 21 -4.43 -13.05 -12.44
N ILE A 22 -4.06 -12.55 -13.62
CA ILE A 22 -2.80 -12.95 -14.28
C ILE A 22 -1.62 -12.37 -13.51
N VAL A 23 -1.67 -11.10 -13.16
CA VAL A 23 -0.63 -10.45 -12.34
C VAL A 23 -0.50 -11.12 -10.99
N SER A 24 -1.63 -11.43 -10.33
CA SER A 24 -1.62 -12.15 -9.05
C SER A 24 -0.91 -13.51 -9.18
N LYS A 25 -1.23 -14.31 -10.21
CA LYS A 25 -0.60 -15.62 -10.44
C LYS A 25 0.86 -15.52 -10.83
N LEU A 26 1.24 -14.61 -11.73
CA LEU A 26 2.63 -14.44 -12.16
C LEU A 26 3.52 -13.89 -11.04
N ALA A 27 2.99 -12.97 -10.25
CA ALA A 27 3.72 -12.37 -9.15
C ALA A 27 3.85 -13.31 -7.93
N SER A 28 2.97 -14.31 -7.82
CA SER A 28 3.09 -15.39 -6.83
C SER A 28 4.00 -16.53 -7.27
N VAL A 29 4.49 -16.53 -8.53
CA VAL A 29 5.48 -17.51 -8.96
C VAL A 29 6.78 -17.33 -8.15
N GLY A 30 7.07 -18.36 -7.36
CA GLY A 30 8.21 -18.36 -6.43
C GLY A 30 7.93 -17.71 -5.06
N ASP A 31 6.69 -17.33 -4.75
CA ASP A 31 6.26 -16.76 -3.45
C ASP A 31 7.16 -15.61 -2.95
N ILE A 32 7.73 -14.83 -3.88
CA ILE A 32 8.70 -13.80 -3.55
C ILE A 32 8.03 -12.54 -2.98
N LEU A 33 6.85 -12.18 -3.52
CA LEU A 33 6.10 -11.01 -3.08
C LEU A 33 4.68 -11.42 -2.66
N PRO A 34 4.09 -10.78 -1.64
CA PRO A 34 2.82 -11.17 -1.07
C PRO A 34 1.63 -10.63 -1.89
N PHE A 35 1.63 -10.90 -3.20
CA PHE A 35 0.52 -10.53 -4.06
C PHE A 35 -0.69 -11.43 -3.85
N GLN A 36 -1.85 -10.83 -3.72
CA GLN A 36 -3.13 -11.51 -3.54
C GLN A 36 -4.17 -10.93 -4.49
N PHE A 37 -5.01 -11.80 -5.04
CA PHE A 37 -6.13 -11.34 -5.84
C PHE A 37 -7.23 -10.74 -4.95
N ALA A 38 -7.73 -9.57 -5.35
CA ALA A 38 -8.88 -8.94 -4.71
C ALA A 38 -9.78 -8.27 -5.76
N LYS A 39 -11.06 -8.28 -5.52
CA LYS A 39 -12.03 -7.52 -6.33
C LYS A 39 -11.94 -6.06 -5.93
N MET A 40 -11.57 -5.20 -6.89
CA MET A 40 -11.46 -3.77 -6.66
C MET A 40 -12.43 -3.02 -7.57
N TYR A 41 -13.02 -1.99 -7.03
CA TYR A 41 -13.92 -1.11 -7.73
C TYR A 41 -13.58 0.35 -7.42
N GLU A 42 -13.57 1.18 -8.45
CA GLU A 42 -13.36 2.62 -8.36
C GLU A 42 -14.50 3.35 -9.09
N LYS A 43 -15.11 4.30 -8.42
CA LYS A 43 -16.12 5.19 -9.02
C LYS A 43 -15.79 6.63 -8.69
N ARG A 44 -15.91 7.48 -9.70
CA ARG A 44 -15.80 8.95 -9.55
C ARG A 44 -17.13 9.59 -9.82
N ASP A 45 -17.58 10.39 -8.86
CA ASP A 45 -18.81 11.18 -8.99
C ASP A 45 -18.59 12.57 -8.35
N LYS A 46 -18.87 13.64 -9.13
CA LYS A 46 -18.77 15.03 -8.66
C LYS A 46 -17.47 15.36 -7.90
N GLY A 47 -16.34 14.82 -8.38
CA GLY A 47 -15.02 15.04 -7.79
C GLY A 47 -14.71 14.17 -6.56
N THR A 48 -15.63 13.32 -6.16
CA THR A 48 -15.42 12.33 -5.09
C THR A 48 -15.04 10.98 -5.71
N LEU A 49 -13.97 10.39 -5.21
CA LEU A 49 -13.55 9.05 -5.52
C LEU A 49 -14.09 8.09 -4.45
N THR A 50 -14.83 7.08 -4.86
CA THR A 50 -15.18 5.92 -4.04
C THR A 50 -14.30 4.75 -4.43
N PHE A 51 -13.60 4.18 -3.47
CA PHE A 51 -12.76 3.00 -3.66
C PHE A 51 -13.29 1.87 -2.80
N GLN A 52 -13.35 0.68 -3.38
CA GLN A 52 -13.70 -0.56 -2.71
C GLN A 52 -12.65 -1.62 -3.06
N ASN A 53 -12.21 -2.34 -2.03
CA ASN A 53 -11.35 -3.51 -2.16
C ASN A 53 -11.94 -4.62 -1.32
N ARG A 54 -12.18 -5.80 -1.93
CA ARG A 54 -12.68 -6.98 -1.25
C ARG A 54 -11.85 -8.20 -1.62
N ARG A 55 -11.23 -8.80 -0.63
CA ARG A 55 -10.52 -10.06 -0.74
C ARG A 55 -11.33 -11.17 -0.09
N GLU A 56 -11.54 -12.24 -0.83
CA GLU A 56 -12.21 -13.44 -0.35
C GLU A 56 -11.17 -14.58 -0.29
N GLU A 57 -11.11 -15.24 0.84
CA GLU A 57 -10.28 -16.41 1.04
C GLU A 57 -11.14 -17.53 1.61
N ASN A 58 -11.04 -18.72 1.02
CA ASN A 58 -11.90 -19.86 1.40
C ASN A 58 -11.78 -20.16 2.90
N GLY A 59 -12.92 -20.17 3.60
CA GLY A 59 -13.00 -20.47 5.03
C GLY A 59 -12.69 -19.28 5.96
N HIS A 60 -12.41 -18.09 5.42
CA HIS A 60 -12.17 -16.88 6.21
C HIS A 60 -13.23 -15.80 5.95
N THR A 61 -13.44 -14.92 6.92
CA THR A 61 -14.26 -13.72 6.73
C THR A 61 -13.61 -12.83 5.67
N PRO A 62 -14.35 -12.34 4.68
CA PRO A 62 -13.82 -11.45 3.66
C PRO A 62 -13.17 -10.20 4.26
N GLU A 63 -12.02 -9.84 3.74
CA GLU A 63 -11.37 -8.56 4.08
C GLU A 63 -11.86 -7.47 3.14
N THR A 64 -12.36 -6.40 3.69
CA THR A 64 -12.98 -5.29 2.96
C THR A 64 -12.37 -3.96 3.36
N LEU A 65 -12.13 -3.10 2.37
CA LEU A 65 -11.86 -1.67 2.56
C LEU A 65 -12.82 -0.88 1.68
N ILE A 66 -13.61 -0.01 2.27
CA ILE A 66 -14.46 0.95 1.56
C ILE A 66 -14.11 2.35 2.05
N ALA A 67 -13.71 3.20 1.12
CA ALA A 67 -13.37 4.57 1.45
C ALA A 67 -13.83 5.54 0.37
N THR A 68 -14.13 6.77 0.77
CA THR A 68 -14.36 7.90 -0.13
C THR A 68 -13.30 8.96 0.09
N VAL A 69 -12.84 9.57 -1.01
CA VAL A 69 -11.82 10.62 -0.99
C VAL A 69 -12.24 11.75 -1.93
N LYS A 70 -12.22 12.97 -1.42
CA LYS A 70 -12.48 14.18 -2.22
C LYS A 70 -11.30 15.13 -2.10
N PRO A 71 -10.57 15.43 -3.19
CA PRO A 71 -9.57 16.50 -3.19
C PRO A 71 -10.21 17.84 -2.84
N ILE A 72 -9.57 18.62 -1.98
CA ILE A 72 -10.06 19.90 -1.48
C ILE A 72 -9.07 21.06 -1.67
N SER A 73 -7.96 20.81 -2.36
CA SER A 73 -6.96 21.83 -2.67
C SER A 73 -6.33 21.61 -4.04
N GLU A 74 -5.66 22.63 -4.54
CA GLU A 74 -4.63 22.48 -5.57
C GLU A 74 -3.40 21.74 -4.98
N PRO A 75 -2.42 21.33 -5.83
CA PRO A 75 -1.18 20.74 -5.37
C PRO A 75 -0.50 21.57 -4.28
N ILE A 76 -0.04 20.91 -3.23
CA ILE A 76 0.59 21.52 -2.07
C ILE A 76 2.10 21.31 -2.04
N MET A 77 2.81 22.21 -1.37
CA MET A 77 4.17 21.94 -0.93
C MET A 77 4.14 20.92 0.22
N ARG A 78 4.92 19.86 0.08
CA ARG A 78 4.96 18.78 1.08
C ARG A 78 5.73 19.24 2.32
N THR A 79 5.17 18.96 3.48
CA THR A 79 5.85 19.07 4.76
C THR A 79 6.94 17.98 4.90
N PRO A 80 7.89 18.10 5.85
CA PRO A 80 8.84 17.03 6.14
C PRO A 80 8.18 15.69 6.44
N LEU A 81 7.03 15.66 7.12
CA LEU A 81 6.26 14.45 7.40
C LEU A 81 5.72 13.82 6.11
N GLU A 82 5.08 14.61 5.26
CA GLU A 82 4.54 14.13 3.98
C GLU A 82 5.64 13.61 3.06
N PHE A 83 6.79 14.31 3.04
CA PHE A 83 7.96 13.82 2.32
C PHE A 83 8.45 12.48 2.90
N TRP A 84 8.56 12.38 4.22
CA TRP A 84 8.98 11.15 4.89
C TRP A 84 8.01 10.00 4.63
N LEU A 85 6.70 10.25 4.62
CA LEU A 85 5.68 9.22 4.35
C LEU A 85 5.70 8.73 2.89
N THR A 86 5.99 9.60 1.93
CA THR A 86 5.77 9.33 0.51
C THR A 86 7.03 8.94 -0.27
N GLU A 87 8.22 9.43 0.11
CA GLU A 87 9.46 9.11 -0.59
C GLU A 87 10.10 7.82 -0.03
N ARG A 88 9.45 6.69 -0.33
CA ARG A 88 9.89 5.35 0.05
C ARG A 88 10.13 4.51 -1.18
N HIS A 89 11.41 4.22 -1.42
CA HIS A 89 11.84 3.51 -2.62
C HIS A 89 12.12 2.03 -2.39
N TYR A 90 12.13 1.56 -1.14
CA TYR A 90 12.33 0.15 -0.84
C TYR A 90 11.05 -0.48 -0.31
N LEU A 91 10.68 -1.59 -0.94
CA LEU A 91 9.65 -2.50 -0.47
C LEU A 91 10.34 -3.66 0.24
N TRP A 92 9.85 -4.00 1.42
CA TRP A 92 10.33 -5.11 2.22
C TRP A 92 9.21 -6.10 2.45
N THR A 93 9.54 -7.37 2.40
CA THR A 93 8.66 -8.45 2.83
C THR A 93 9.49 -9.64 3.30
N LYS A 94 8.86 -10.60 3.98
CA LYS A 94 9.52 -11.83 4.40
C LYS A 94 8.73 -13.02 3.89
N THR A 95 9.41 -13.90 3.17
CA THR A 95 8.82 -15.10 2.60
C THR A 95 9.67 -16.31 2.96
N MET A 96 9.07 -17.36 3.51
CA MET A 96 9.77 -18.59 3.95
C MET A 96 11.03 -18.28 4.79
N GLY A 97 10.93 -17.33 5.73
CA GLY A 97 12.06 -16.94 6.57
C GLY A 97 13.06 -15.98 5.90
N THR A 98 13.04 -15.82 4.59
CA THR A 98 13.97 -14.97 3.82
C THR A 98 13.43 -13.56 3.70
N LEU A 99 14.27 -12.57 4.03
CA LEU A 99 13.97 -11.17 3.83
C LEU A 99 14.17 -10.80 2.35
N ILE A 100 13.13 -10.23 1.75
CA ILE A 100 13.13 -9.79 0.37
C ILE A 100 13.11 -8.27 0.33
N ARG A 101 13.94 -7.69 -0.52
CA ARG A 101 13.96 -6.26 -0.83
C ARG A 101 13.64 -6.05 -2.30
N GLN A 102 12.75 -5.11 -2.58
CA GLN A 102 12.49 -4.65 -3.94
C GLN A 102 12.68 -3.14 -4.02
N TYR A 103 13.33 -2.66 -5.07
CA TYR A 103 13.39 -1.23 -5.34
C TYR A 103 12.18 -0.80 -6.18
N ASN A 104 11.56 0.30 -5.76
CA ASN A 104 10.47 0.95 -6.45
C ASN A 104 10.90 2.37 -6.85
N GLY A 105 11.31 2.53 -8.10
CA GLY A 105 11.56 3.85 -8.67
C GLY A 105 10.24 4.55 -8.98
N HIS A 106 10.09 5.77 -8.52
CA HIS A 106 8.86 6.53 -8.81
C HIS A 106 9.14 8.04 -8.94
N THR A 107 8.27 8.74 -9.67
CA THR A 107 8.27 10.20 -9.71
C THR A 107 7.94 10.77 -8.33
N GLN A 108 8.26 12.05 -8.10
CA GLN A 108 7.81 12.71 -6.87
C GLN A 108 6.28 12.68 -6.76
N TRP A 109 5.79 12.60 -5.53
CA TRP A 109 4.36 12.71 -5.27
C TRP A 109 3.90 14.15 -5.37
N VAL A 110 2.94 14.39 -6.23
CA VAL A 110 2.21 15.66 -6.32
C VAL A 110 0.94 15.50 -5.49
N LEU A 111 0.97 16.00 -4.27
CA LEU A 111 -0.10 15.81 -3.30
C LEU A 111 -1.07 16.97 -3.30
N GLN A 112 -2.35 16.66 -3.15
CA GLN A 112 -3.43 17.57 -2.84
C GLN A 112 -4.00 17.19 -1.46
N ARG A 113 -4.41 18.16 -0.66
CA ARG A 113 -5.20 17.88 0.54
C ARG A 113 -6.51 17.25 0.13
N ALA A 114 -6.98 16.28 0.90
CA ALA A 114 -8.22 15.60 0.62
C ALA A 114 -9.02 15.40 1.91
N HIS A 115 -10.34 15.42 1.75
CA HIS A 115 -11.26 14.94 2.76
C HIS A 115 -11.51 13.45 2.47
N GLY A 116 -11.26 12.59 3.44
CA GLY A 116 -11.44 11.15 3.30
C GLY A 116 -12.27 10.58 4.43
N VAL A 117 -13.11 9.60 4.09
CA VAL A 117 -13.87 8.81 5.05
C VAL A 117 -13.65 7.34 4.77
N VAL A 118 -13.25 6.59 5.78
CA VAL A 118 -13.19 5.13 5.73
C VAL A 118 -14.52 4.61 6.28
N HIS A 119 -15.31 3.98 5.42
CA HIS A 119 -16.64 3.45 5.79
C HIS A 119 -16.55 2.05 6.37
N GLU A 120 -15.62 1.25 5.84
CA GLU A 120 -15.35 -0.11 6.29
C GLU A 120 -13.86 -0.41 6.13
N ASN A 121 -13.25 -1.03 7.13
CA ASN A 121 -11.88 -1.52 7.05
C ASN A 121 -11.72 -2.77 7.92
N THR A 122 -11.73 -3.93 7.28
CA THR A 122 -11.49 -5.22 7.94
C THR A 122 -10.15 -5.85 7.51
N ILE A 123 -9.38 -5.15 6.66
CA ILE A 123 -8.11 -5.69 6.11
C ILE A 123 -7.06 -5.94 7.19
N ALA A 124 -7.12 -5.22 8.29
CA ALA A 124 -6.11 -5.29 9.34
C ALA A 124 -6.74 -5.32 10.73
N LEU A 125 -7.74 -6.17 10.93
CA LEU A 125 -8.48 -6.28 12.20
C LEU A 125 -7.55 -6.46 13.41
N TYR A 126 -6.43 -7.16 13.26
CA TYR A 126 -5.43 -7.34 14.33
C TYR A 126 -4.70 -6.05 14.72
N LEU A 127 -4.73 -5.02 13.87
CA LEU A 127 -4.17 -3.70 14.16
C LEU A 127 -5.22 -2.73 14.69
N MET A 128 -6.51 -3.00 14.43
CA MET A 128 -7.61 -2.06 14.67
C MET A 128 -7.80 -1.70 16.15
N SER A 129 -7.49 -2.59 17.09
CA SER A 129 -7.59 -2.29 18.53
C SER A 129 -6.64 -1.17 18.98
N LYS A 130 -5.63 -0.83 18.18
CA LYS A 130 -4.62 0.20 18.50
C LYS A 130 -4.77 1.49 17.67
N VAL A 131 -5.61 1.49 16.63
CA VAL A 131 -5.68 2.58 15.63
C VAL A 131 -7.10 3.14 15.48
N GLN A 132 -8.07 2.63 16.23
CA GLN A 132 -9.49 2.93 16.06
C GLN A 132 -9.87 4.40 16.24
N ASP A 133 -9.10 5.17 17.02
CA ASP A 133 -9.44 6.56 17.39
C ASP A 133 -8.69 7.63 16.58
N ASP A 134 -7.72 7.24 15.76
CA ASP A 134 -6.91 8.20 15.02
C ASP A 134 -7.52 8.52 13.64
N LYS A 135 -7.73 9.81 13.38
CA LYS A 135 -8.13 10.25 12.04
C LYS A 135 -6.98 10.01 11.06
N PRO A 136 -7.22 9.32 9.95
CA PRO A 136 -6.16 9.09 8.96
C PRO A 136 -5.71 10.40 8.32
N ILE A 137 -4.42 10.49 8.03
CA ILE A 137 -3.88 11.54 7.13
C ILE A 137 -4.29 11.17 5.72
N VAL A 138 -5.05 12.01 5.05
CA VAL A 138 -5.57 11.76 3.71
C VAL A 138 -5.03 12.77 2.71
N HIS A 139 -4.42 12.24 1.65
CA HIS A 139 -4.00 13.02 0.48
C HIS A 139 -4.52 12.37 -0.80
N TYR A 140 -4.62 13.18 -1.82
CA TYR A 140 -4.91 12.71 -3.16
C TYR A 140 -3.75 13.05 -4.10
N SER A 141 -3.41 12.12 -4.98
CA SER A 141 -2.49 12.36 -6.10
C SER A 141 -3.13 11.86 -7.39
N LYS A 142 -3.34 12.75 -8.33
CA LYS A 142 -4.02 12.46 -9.60
C LYS A 142 -3.26 11.45 -10.45
N TYR A 143 -1.94 11.51 -10.41
CA TYR A 143 -1.09 10.71 -11.25
C TYR A 143 0.19 10.28 -10.52
N LYS A 144 0.59 9.04 -10.75
CA LYS A 144 1.84 8.48 -10.27
C LYS A 144 2.45 7.56 -11.31
N LYS A 145 3.73 7.77 -11.63
CA LYS A 145 4.51 6.84 -12.43
C LYS A 145 5.47 6.10 -11.52
N ALA A 146 5.43 4.78 -11.58
CA ALA A 146 6.31 3.90 -10.80
C ALA A 146 6.88 2.79 -11.69
N CYS A 147 8.07 2.34 -11.35
CA CYS A 147 8.74 1.21 -11.96
C CYS A 147 9.24 0.28 -10.86
N LEU A 148 8.76 -0.94 -10.85
CA LEU A 148 9.19 -1.98 -9.94
C LEU A 148 10.37 -2.73 -10.56
N TYR A 149 11.48 -2.81 -9.83
CA TYR A 149 12.63 -3.61 -10.22
C TYR A 149 12.50 -5.03 -9.68
N LEU A 150 13.34 -5.93 -10.15
CA LEU A 150 13.32 -7.31 -9.67
C LEU A 150 13.64 -7.37 -8.16
N PRO A 151 12.95 -8.24 -7.42
CA PRO A 151 13.20 -8.42 -6.01
C PRO A 151 14.56 -9.11 -5.76
N ILE A 152 15.19 -8.76 -4.65
CA ILE A 152 16.49 -9.28 -4.21
C ILE A 152 16.32 -9.96 -2.86
N LYS A 153 16.86 -11.16 -2.72
CA LYS A 153 16.99 -11.84 -1.43
C LYS A 153 18.12 -11.19 -0.64
N GLU A 154 17.83 -10.69 0.56
CA GLU A 154 18.86 -10.17 1.46
C GLU A 154 19.53 -11.33 2.19
N SER A 155 20.85 -11.41 2.11
CA SER A 155 21.62 -12.35 2.91
C SER A 155 21.51 -11.97 4.39
N GLN A 156 21.05 -12.88 5.23
CA GLN A 156 21.26 -12.77 6.66
C GLN A 156 22.75 -13.01 6.90
N THR A 157 23.51 -11.95 7.04
CA THR A 157 24.85 -12.08 7.61
C THR A 157 24.64 -12.31 9.10
N GLU A 158 24.72 -13.54 9.54
CA GLU A 158 24.89 -13.86 10.95
C GLU A 158 26.18 -13.15 11.41
N LYS A 159 26.04 -12.25 12.38
CA LYS A 159 27.13 -11.79 13.22
C LYS A 159 26.98 -12.42 14.58
#